data_2aa7dc1412a40a8e087971c69f8e6520
#
_entry.id   2aa7dc1412a40a8e087971c69f8e6520
#
_cell.length_a   1.000
_cell.length_b   1.000
_cell.length_c   1.000
_cell.angle_alpha   90.00
_cell.angle_beta   90.00
_cell.angle_gamma   90.00
#
_symmetry.space_group_name_H-M   'P 1'
#
loop_
_entity.id
_entity.type
_entity.pdbx_description
1 polymer ?
#
loop_
_entity_poly.entity_id
_entity_poly.type
_entity_poly.pdbx_seq_one_letter_code
_entity_poly.pdbx_strand_id
1 'polypeptide(L)'
;MPLTRVDIEKFNKVLIVYNQNSGKQLFANMFARVNEIYKRIKSILGAKRTDIIDIKKFADLDDIAERIYVEQVDWVIIAGGDGTIRAFIEKIKKKKCFPYISVFPTGTVNLVAKELLMSEEKKKWVKRVSKGIVTPVYLGRTNGHVFLTVTGI
;
A
#
# COMPACT_ATOMS: atom_id res chain seq x y z
N MET A 1 15.66 -12.73 -9.66
CA MET A 1 15.33 -13.10 -8.27
C MET A 1 14.17 -14.07 -8.27
N PRO A 2 14.18 -15.09 -7.42
CA PRO A 2 13.08 -16.01 -7.35
C PRO A 2 11.82 -15.27 -6.84
N LEU A 3 10.73 -15.40 -7.59
CA LEU A 3 9.41 -14.92 -7.16
C LEU A 3 8.91 -15.84 -6.06
N THR A 4 8.57 -15.28 -4.91
CA THR A 4 7.97 -16.03 -3.81
C THR A 4 6.46 -15.93 -3.91
N ARG A 5 5.76 -17.03 -3.69
CA ARG A 5 4.29 -17.04 -3.62
C ARG A 5 3.85 -17.16 -2.18
N VAL A 6 2.93 -16.30 -1.77
CA VAL A 6 2.27 -16.35 -0.47
C VAL A 6 0.79 -16.65 -0.64
N ASP A 7 0.24 -17.36 0.30
CA ASP A 7 -1.19 -17.63 0.36
C ASP A 7 -1.89 -16.47 1.09
N ILE A 8 -2.46 -15.57 0.32
CA ILE A 8 -3.10 -14.36 0.89
C ILE A 8 -4.34 -14.70 1.74
N GLU A 9 -4.97 -15.84 1.53
CA GLU A 9 -6.13 -16.27 2.32
C GLU A 9 -5.77 -16.60 3.77
N LYS A 10 -4.48 -16.84 4.04
CA LYS A 10 -3.96 -17.09 5.39
C LYS A 10 -3.63 -15.80 6.16
N PHE A 11 -3.67 -14.65 5.52
CA PHE A 11 -3.45 -13.40 6.24
C PHE A 11 -4.54 -13.17 7.29
N ASN A 12 -4.12 -12.81 8.49
CA ASN A 12 -5.03 -12.58 9.61
C ASN A 12 -5.60 -11.17 9.58
N LYS A 13 -4.79 -10.20 9.19
CA LYS A 13 -5.19 -8.80 9.17
C LYS A 13 -4.64 -8.06 7.98
N VAL A 14 -5.54 -7.34 7.30
CA VAL A 14 -5.22 -6.48 6.16
C VAL A 14 -5.66 -5.05 6.46
N LEU A 15 -4.79 -4.10 6.15
CA LEU A 15 -5.08 -2.69 6.30
C LEU A 15 -5.00 -1.99 4.94
N ILE A 16 -6.07 -1.31 4.56
CA ILE A 16 -6.07 -0.43 3.39
C ILE A 16 -5.88 1.00 3.87
N VAL A 17 -4.79 1.61 3.44
CA VAL A 17 -4.44 2.99 3.77
C VAL A 17 -4.57 3.82 2.50
N TYR A 18 -5.38 4.86 2.51
CA TYR A 18 -5.51 5.72 1.35
C TYR A 18 -5.33 7.19 1.71
N ASN A 19 -4.83 7.96 0.74
CA ASN A 19 -4.68 9.40 0.87
C ASN A 19 -5.69 10.08 -0.08
N GLN A 20 -6.75 10.65 0.48
CA GLN A 20 -7.77 11.35 -0.30
C GLN A 20 -7.22 12.58 -1.04
N ASN A 21 -6.07 13.12 -0.61
CA ASN A 21 -5.40 14.24 -1.25
C ASN A 21 -4.42 13.80 -2.36
N SER A 22 -4.35 12.50 -2.66
CA SER A 22 -3.48 11.96 -3.69
C SER A 22 -4.10 12.09 -5.09
N GLY A 23 -3.35 12.71 -6.01
CA GLY A 23 -3.75 12.85 -7.41
C GLY A 23 -4.61 14.07 -7.70
N LYS A 24 -4.96 14.24 -8.99
CA LYS A 24 -5.75 15.37 -9.50
C LYS A 24 -7.28 15.13 -9.47
N GLN A 25 -7.72 13.98 -8.97
CA GLN A 25 -9.14 13.61 -9.00
C GLN A 25 -9.89 14.17 -7.78
N LEU A 26 -11.12 14.60 -8.01
CA LEU A 26 -12.05 15.08 -6.99
C LEU A 26 -12.24 14.02 -5.87
N PHE A 27 -12.20 14.46 -4.64
CA PHE A 27 -12.22 13.67 -3.40
C PHE A 27 -13.28 12.54 -3.35
N ALA A 28 -14.48 12.77 -3.88
CA ALA A 28 -15.57 11.80 -3.89
C ALA A 28 -15.23 10.52 -4.67
N ASN A 29 -14.44 10.63 -5.74
CA ASN A 29 -14.06 9.49 -6.58
C ASN A 29 -12.99 8.60 -5.93
N MET A 30 -12.14 9.14 -5.09
CA MET A 30 -11.07 8.38 -4.43
C MET A 30 -11.65 7.39 -3.42
N PHE A 31 -12.50 7.84 -2.53
CA PHE A 31 -13.16 6.96 -1.56
C PHE A 31 -13.93 5.83 -2.26
N ALA A 32 -14.71 6.15 -3.30
CA ALA A 32 -15.45 5.15 -4.04
C ALA A 32 -14.54 4.09 -4.68
N ARG A 33 -13.41 4.50 -5.27
CA ARG A 33 -12.43 3.59 -5.86
C ARG A 33 -11.81 2.66 -4.83
N VAL A 34 -11.40 3.21 -3.69
CA VAL A 34 -10.78 2.46 -2.60
C VAL A 34 -11.80 1.53 -1.93
N ASN A 35 -13.03 1.99 -1.76
CA ASN A 35 -14.11 1.18 -1.16
C ASN A 35 -14.48 -0.04 -2.03
N GLU A 36 -14.38 0.06 -3.35
CA GLU A 36 -14.55 -1.12 -4.22
C GLU A 36 -13.42 -2.14 -4.03
N ILE A 37 -12.16 -1.67 -3.88
CA ILE A 37 -11.04 -2.56 -3.55
C ILE A 37 -11.27 -3.21 -2.19
N TYR A 38 -11.65 -2.42 -1.18
CA TYR A 38 -11.98 -2.91 0.15
C TYR A 38 -13.02 -4.04 0.09
N LYS A 39 -14.14 -3.85 -0.63
CA LYS A 39 -15.18 -4.86 -0.77
C LYS A 39 -14.65 -6.15 -1.41
N ARG A 40 -13.80 -6.05 -2.43
CA ARG A 40 -13.22 -7.21 -3.11
C ARG A 40 -12.22 -7.96 -2.23
N ILE A 41 -11.34 -7.26 -1.55
CA ILE A 41 -10.39 -7.87 -0.61
C ILE A 41 -11.15 -8.52 0.56
N LYS A 42 -12.15 -7.85 1.08
CA LYS A 42 -13.02 -8.38 2.12
C LYS A 42 -13.76 -9.65 1.69
N SER A 43 -14.18 -9.72 0.43
CA SER A 43 -14.78 -10.94 -0.14
C SER A 43 -13.80 -12.11 -0.20
N ILE A 44 -12.51 -11.85 -0.48
CA ILE A 44 -11.48 -12.89 -0.55
C ILE A 44 -11.09 -13.37 0.87
N LEU A 45 -10.94 -12.44 1.81
CA LEU A 45 -10.36 -12.72 3.13
C LEU A 45 -11.40 -12.90 4.24
N GLY A 46 -12.66 -12.56 3.97
CA GLY A 46 -13.73 -12.50 4.96
C GLY A 46 -13.78 -11.19 5.74
N ALA A 47 -14.97 -10.88 6.24
CA ALA A 47 -15.33 -9.55 6.76
C ALA A 47 -14.50 -9.05 7.95
N LYS A 48 -13.96 -9.95 8.76
CA LYS A 48 -13.29 -9.62 10.03
C LYS A 48 -11.82 -9.19 9.87
N ARG A 49 -11.24 -9.28 8.66
CA ARG A 49 -9.79 -9.20 8.47
C ARG A 49 -9.31 -7.93 7.76
N THR A 50 -10.23 -7.07 7.34
CA THR A 50 -9.88 -5.92 6.50
C THR A 50 -10.42 -4.63 7.09
N ASP A 51 -9.52 -3.68 7.32
CA ASP A 51 -9.84 -2.31 7.74
C ASP A 51 -9.41 -1.30 6.67
N ILE A 52 -10.03 -0.12 6.67
CA ILE A 52 -9.70 0.98 5.78
C ILE A 52 -9.45 2.25 6.60
N ILE A 53 -8.37 2.95 6.28
CA ILE A 53 -7.98 4.20 6.96
C ILE A 53 -7.68 5.28 5.94
N ASP A 54 -8.25 6.47 6.16
CA ASP A 54 -7.91 7.68 5.42
C ASP A 54 -6.76 8.43 6.09
N ILE A 55 -5.74 8.75 5.31
CA ILE A 55 -4.64 9.61 5.74
C ILE A 55 -5.01 11.06 5.42
N LYS A 56 -5.30 11.86 6.40
CA LYS A 56 -5.58 13.30 6.22
C LYS A 56 -4.30 14.12 6.15
N LYS A 57 -3.26 13.70 6.85
CA LYS A 57 -1.94 14.33 6.89
C LYS A 57 -0.86 13.26 7.07
N PHE A 58 0.37 13.53 6.66
CA PHE A 58 1.48 12.57 6.80
C PHE A 58 1.85 12.24 8.26
N ALA A 59 1.49 13.10 9.22
CA ALA A 59 1.66 12.79 10.64
C ALA A 59 0.84 11.58 11.08
N ASP A 60 -0.33 11.33 10.47
CA ASP A 60 -1.17 10.18 10.78
C ASP A 60 -0.48 8.83 10.49
N LEU A 61 0.58 8.85 9.66
CA LEU A 61 1.35 7.65 9.35
C LEU A 61 2.14 7.09 10.53
N ASP A 62 2.48 7.90 11.53
CA ASP A 62 3.13 7.42 12.75
C ASP A 62 2.17 6.53 13.55
N ASP A 63 0.93 6.96 13.72
CA ASP A 63 -0.12 6.20 14.42
C ASP A 63 -0.47 4.93 13.64
N ILE A 64 -0.53 5.02 12.30
CA ILE A 64 -0.78 3.87 11.44
C ILE A 64 0.37 2.86 11.54
N ALA A 65 1.61 3.31 11.54
CA ALA A 65 2.77 2.44 11.70
C ALA A 65 2.79 1.75 13.08
N GLU A 66 2.42 2.46 14.13
CA GLU A 66 2.24 1.89 15.47
C GLU A 66 1.15 0.82 15.48
N ARG A 67 0.01 1.12 14.88
CA ARG A 67 -1.11 0.19 14.76
C ARG A 67 -0.71 -1.09 14.00
N ILE A 68 0.03 -0.96 12.90
CA ILE A 68 0.53 -2.10 12.12
C ILE A 68 1.40 -3.00 12.99
N TYR A 69 2.28 -2.41 13.79
CA TYR A 69 3.16 -3.13 14.69
C TYR A 69 2.38 -3.84 15.81
N VAL A 70 1.54 -3.12 16.53
CA VAL A 70 0.79 -3.66 17.70
C VAL A 70 -0.20 -4.74 17.26
N GLU A 71 -0.92 -4.51 16.17
CA GLU A 71 -1.95 -5.43 15.70
C GLU A 71 -1.41 -6.56 14.80
N GLN A 72 -0.10 -6.59 14.55
CA GLN A 72 0.56 -7.58 13.70
C GLN A 72 -0.12 -7.70 12.33
N VAL A 73 -0.27 -6.56 11.64
CA VAL A 73 -0.89 -6.51 10.32
C VAL A 73 -0.01 -7.24 9.30
N ASP A 74 -0.55 -8.23 8.61
CA ASP A 74 0.20 -9.05 7.64
C ASP A 74 0.36 -8.35 6.30
N TRP A 75 -0.67 -7.62 5.87
CA TRP A 75 -0.70 -7.02 4.55
C TRP A 75 -1.25 -5.60 4.59
N VAL A 76 -0.52 -4.66 4.01
CA VAL A 76 -0.94 -3.27 3.86
C VAL A 76 -1.11 -2.94 2.37
N ILE A 77 -2.26 -2.41 2.03
CA ILE A 77 -2.56 -1.89 0.69
C ILE A 77 -2.51 -0.37 0.76
N ILE A 78 -1.57 0.23 0.04
CA ILE A 78 -1.39 1.68 0.00
C ILE A 78 -2.05 2.21 -1.27
N ALA A 79 -3.18 2.90 -1.13
CA ALA A 79 -3.80 3.64 -2.22
C ALA A 79 -3.28 5.10 -2.20
N GLY A 80 -2.28 5.36 -3.02
CA GLY A 80 -1.57 6.64 -3.02
C GLY A 80 -0.65 6.80 -4.21
N GLY A 81 0.00 7.97 -4.27
CA GLY A 81 1.11 8.24 -5.19
C GLY A 81 2.47 7.96 -4.55
N ASP A 82 3.54 8.17 -5.32
CA ASP A 82 4.93 7.88 -4.90
C ASP A 82 5.32 8.55 -3.58
N GLY A 83 4.88 9.79 -3.34
CA GLY A 83 5.13 10.51 -2.09
C GLY A 83 4.49 9.86 -0.87
N THR A 84 3.26 9.38 -1.00
CA THR A 84 2.56 8.66 0.08
C THR A 84 3.24 7.33 0.39
N ILE A 85 3.63 6.59 -0.65
CA ILE A 85 4.31 5.30 -0.51
C ILE A 85 5.66 5.49 0.21
N ARG A 86 6.45 6.47 -0.22
CA ARG A 86 7.74 6.80 0.40
C ARG A 86 7.58 7.16 1.88
N ALA A 87 6.67 8.09 2.19
CA ALA A 87 6.43 8.52 3.55
C ALA A 87 5.98 7.35 4.44
N PHE A 88 5.11 6.49 3.94
CA PHE A 88 4.67 5.29 4.65
C PHE A 88 5.85 4.34 4.96
N ILE A 89 6.70 4.03 3.97
CA ILE A 89 7.84 3.14 4.16
C ILE A 89 8.86 3.69 5.15
N GLU A 90 9.10 5.00 5.15
CA GLU A 90 9.96 5.64 6.16
C GLU A 90 9.45 5.40 7.59
N LYS A 91 8.13 5.43 7.79
CA LYS A 91 7.52 5.23 9.11
C LYS A 91 7.58 3.78 9.58
N ILE A 92 7.16 2.82 8.74
CA ILE A 92 7.20 1.40 9.11
C ILE A 92 8.63 0.90 9.32
N LYS A 93 9.62 1.41 8.56
CA LYS A 93 11.03 1.10 8.76
C LYS A 93 11.53 1.51 10.15
N LYS A 94 11.13 2.68 10.64
CA LYS A 94 11.47 3.14 11.99
C LYS A 94 10.93 2.20 13.07
N LYS A 95 9.77 1.62 12.87
CA LYS A 95 9.12 0.67 13.79
C LYS A 95 9.64 -0.76 13.66
N LYS A 96 10.53 -1.04 12.68
CA LYS A 96 11.03 -2.39 12.35
C LYS A 96 9.88 -3.38 12.08
N CYS A 97 8.81 -2.89 11.50
CA CYS A 97 7.65 -3.66 11.11
C CYS A 97 7.64 -3.81 9.58
N PHE A 98 7.47 -5.02 9.07
CA PHE A 98 7.58 -5.32 7.65
C PHE A 98 6.41 -6.16 7.16
N PRO A 99 5.20 -5.58 7.05
CA PRO A 99 4.06 -6.25 6.44
C PRO A 99 4.33 -6.45 4.95
N TYR A 100 3.61 -7.37 4.30
CA TYR A 100 3.52 -7.34 2.84
C TYR A 100 2.87 -6.05 2.38
N ILE A 101 3.35 -5.48 1.27
CA ILE A 101 2.84 -4.21 0.77
C ILE A 101 2.36 -4.39 -0.66
N SER A 102 1.16 -3.90 -0.94
CA SER A 102 0.64 -3.70 -2.29
C SER A 102 0.31 -2.24 -2.51
N VAL A 103 0.59 -1.76 -3.72
CA VAL A 103 0.31 -0.38 -4.10
C VAL A 103 -0.88 -0.34 -5.05
N PHE A 104 -1.89 0.45 -4.73
CA PHE A 104 -2.94 0.83 -5.67
C PHE A 104 -2.69 2.26 -6.15
N PRO A 105 -2.33 2.46 -7.43
CA PRO A 105 -1.91 3.76 -7.93
C PRO A 105 -3.07 4.75 -7.99
N THR A 106 -2.94 5.86 -7.29
CA THR A 106 -3.91 6.95 -7.27
C THR A 106 -3.27 8.32 -7.47
N GLY A 107 -1.95 8.38 -7.57
CA GLY A 107 -1.18 9.60 -7.83
C GLY A 107 -1.13 9.96 -9.32
N THR A 108 -0.35 10.99 -9.63
CA THR A 108 -0.22 11.51 -11.00
C THR A 108 0.77 10.70 -11.84
N VAL A 109 1.90 10.32 -11.30
CA VAL A 109 3.00 9.65 -12.05
C VAL A 109 3.06 8.16 -11.74
N ASN A 110 2.98 7.79 -10.45
CA ASN A 110 2.91 6.41 -9.97
C ASN A 110 4.09 5.53 -10.45
N LEU A 111 5.32 6.02 -10.31
CA LEU A 111 6.53 5.30 -10.77
C LEU A 111 6.69 3.95 -10.06
N VAL A 112 6.52 3.92 -8.74
CA VAL A 112 6.61 2.67 -7.96
C VAL A 112 5.59 1.65 -8.45
N ALA A 113 4.34 2.07 -8.67
CA ALA A 113 3.31 1.18 -9.14
C ALA A 113 3.59 0.65 -10.56
N LYS A 114 4.13 1.49 -11.44
CA LYS A 114 4.53 1.10 -12.81
C LYS A 114 5.64 0.07 -12.80
N GLU A 115 6.69 0.27 -12.00
CA GLU A 115 7.78 -0.71 -11.86
C GLU A 115 7.30 -2.05 -11.30
N LEU A 116 6.33 -2.03 -10.40
CA LEU A 116 5.70 -3.23 -9.85
C LEU A 116 4.61 -3.79 -10.78
N LEU A 117 4.40 -3.21 -11.95
CA LEU A 117 3.36 -3.58 -12.92
C LEU A 117 1.95 -3.59 -12.32
N MET A 118 1.68 -2.68 -11.40
CA MET A 118 0.37 -2.50 -10.78
C MET A 118 -0.54 -1.65 -11.66
N SER A 119 -1.76 -2.13 -11.88
CA SER A 119 -2.75 -1.46 -12.72
C SER A 119 -3.59 -0.45 -11.95
N GLU A 120 -3.96 0.65 -12.60
CA GLU A 120 -4.99 1.57 -12.09
C GLU A 120 -6.41 1.03 -12.24
N GLU A 121 -6.57 0.00 -13.09
CA GLU A 121 -7.84 -0.69 -13.25
C GLU A 121 -8.07 -1.70 -12.12
N LYS A 122 -9.10 -1.47 -11.32
CA LYS A 122 -9.42 -2.23 -10.11
C LYS A 122 -9.49 -3.76 -10.33
N LYS A 123 -10.13 -4.20 -11.41
CA LYS A 123 -10.27 -5.64 -11.70
C LYS A 123 -8.92 -6.29 -11.99
N LYS A 124 -8.08 -5.65 -12.80
CA LYS A 124 -6.72 -6.13 -13.11
C LYS A 124 -5.84 -6.11 -11.88
N TRP A 125 -5.95 -5.06 -11.07
CA TRP A 125 -5.19 -4.94 -9.82
C TRP A 125 -5.53 -6.08 -8.85
N VAL A 126 -6.83 -6.31 -8.57
CA VAL A 126 -7.28 -7.39 -7.69
C VAL A 126 -6.82 -8.75 -8.22
N LYS A 127 -6.99 -9.03 -9.52
CA LYS A 127 -6.53 -10.28 -10.15
C LYS A 127 -5.02 -10.48 -9.97
N ARG A 128 -4.24 -9.40 -9.99
CA ARG A 128 -2.78 -9.46 -9.80
C ARG A 128 -2.42 -9.79 -8.35
N VAL A 129 -2.94 -9.04 -7.40
CA VAL A 129 -2.60 -9.24 -5.97
C VAL A 129 -3.13 -10.59 -5.45
N SER A 130 -4.26 -11.06 -5.95
CA SER A 130 -4.83 -12.38 -5.58
C SER A 130 -3.93 -13.57 -5.95
N LYS A 131 -2.97 -13.38 -6.86
CA LYS A 131 -1.97 -14.42 -7.18
C LYS A 131 -0.97 -14.65 -6.05
N GLY A 132 -0.87 -13.73 -5.09
CA GLY A 132 0.06 -13.83 -3.97
C GLY A 132 1.54 -13.82 -4.36
N ILE A 133 1.89 -13.26 -5.53
CA ILE A 133 3.28 -13.17 -5.97
C ILE A 133 3.95 -12.00 -5.28
N VAL A 134 5.01 -12.29 -4.55
CA VAL A 134 5.81 -11.31 -3.80
C VAL A 134 7.15 -11.10 -4.46
N THR A 135 7.52 -9.84 -4.62
CA THR A 135 8.82 -9.42 -5.14
C THR A 135 9.53 -8.59 -4.07
N PRO A 136 10.77 -8.91 -3.70
CA PRO A 136 11.55 -8.04 -2.83
C PRO A 136 11.84 -6.72 -3.52
N VAL A 137 11.68 -5.63 -2.78
CA VAL A 137 11.99 -4.28 -3.25
C VAL A 137 13.14 -3.72 -2.41
N TYR A 138 14.20 -3.27 -3.08
CA TYR A 138 15.33 -2.66 -2.42
C TYR A 138 15.09 -1.18 -2.17
N LEU A 139 15.42 -0.75 -0.97
CA LEU A 139 15.34 0.66 -0.59
C LEU A 139 16.72 1.30 -0.74
N GLY A 140 16.81 2.31 -1.59
CA GLY A 140 17.96 3.22 -1.61
C GLY A 140 17.89 4.21 -0.45
N ARG A 141 19.05 4.75 -0.05
CA ARG A 141 19.14 5.78 0.98
C ARG A 141 20.11 6.88 0.55
N THR A 142 19.65 8.12 0.63
CA THR A 142 20.50 9.30 0.41
C THR A 142 20.13 10.40 1.41
N ASN A 143 21.13 11.05 1.97
CA ASN A 143 20.94 12.13 2.96
C ASN A 143 19.96 11.79 4.09
N GLY A 144 19.96 10.51 4.53
CA GLY A 144 19.05 10.04 5.58
C GLY A 144 17.65 9.65 5.12
N HIS A 145 17.26 9.97 3.90
CA HIS A 145 15.94 9.67 3.34
C HIS A 145 15.92 8.39 2.51
N VAL A 146 14.80 7.69 2.56
CA VAL A 146 14.55 6.49 1.77
C VAL A 146 14.02 6.88 0.39
N PHE A 147 14.48 6.18 -0.64
CA PHE A 147 13.88 6.26 -1.97
C PHE A 147 13.66 4.85 -2.56
N LEU A 148 12.67 4.75 -3.44
CA LEU A 148 12.22 3.49 -4.05
C LEU A 148 12.48 3.46 -5.56
N THR A 149 12.63 4.63 -6.18
CA THR A 149 12.76 4.79 -7.63
C THR A 149 13.90 5.74 -7.94
N VAL A 150 13.64 6.86 -8.59
CA VAL A 150 14.63 7.87 -8.93
C VAL A 150 14.72 8.94 -7.85
N THR A 151 15.95 9.30 -7.47
CA THR A 151 16.20 10.49 -6.65
C THR A 151 17.02 11.49 -7.46
N GLY A 152 16.63 12.76 -7.44
CA GLY A 152 17.47 13.87 -7.90
C GLY A 152 18.51 14.21 -6.84
N ILE A 153 19.70 14.55 -7.28
CA ILE A 153 20.80 15.04 -6.46
C ILE A 153 20.80 16.57 -6.58
#